data_d977a75b6b7e71ca5f1d7c3241abef0f
#
_entry.id   d977a75b6b7e71ca5f1d7c3241abef0f
#
_cell.length_a   1.000
_cell.length_b   1.000
_cell.length_c   1.000
_cell.angle_alpha   90.00
_cell.angle_beta   90.00
_cell.angle_gamma   90.00
#
_symmetry.space_group_name_H-M   'P 1'
#
loop_
_entity.id
_entity.type
_entity.pdbx_description
1 polymer ?
#
loop_
_entity_poly.entity_id
_entity_poly.type
_entity_poly.pdbx_seq_one_letter_code
_entity_poly.pdbx_strand_id
1 'polypeptide(L)' 'MEQRKKKKRQWSKEEVRALRQHLNLTQVKLAEELGTRQQTISEWENGMYRPRGASATLLSIVAERSGFIYRAKEKQDE' A
#
# COMPACT_ATOMS: atom_id res chain seq x y z
N MET A 1 -20.85 -10.63 14.74
CA MET A 1 -20.90 -10.21 14.46
C MET A 1 -20.40 -9.45 13.94
N GLU A 2 -20.26 -9.49 13.99
CA GLU A 2 -20.07 -8.82 13.64
C GLU A 2 -19.29 -8.36 13.00
N GLN A 3 -19.05 -8.50 12.81
CA GLN A 3 -18.59 -8.12 12.24
C GLN A 3 -18.25 -7.51 11.49
N ARG A 4 -18.10 -7.36 11.63
CA ARG A 4 -17.94 -6.68 11.10
C ARG A 4 -17.52 -6.15 10.32
N LYS A 5 -17.63 -6.00 10.20
CA LYS A 5 -17.33 -5.58 9.52
C LYS A 5 -16.23 -4.89 9.31
N LYS A 6 -15.33 -5.15 9.35
CA LYS A 6 -14.17 -4.50 9.10
C LYS A 6 -13.94 -4.41 7.64
N LYS A 7 -13.75 -3.27 7.10
CA LYS A 7 -13.50 -3.12 5.72
C LYS A 7 -12.12 -3.54 5.41
N LYS A 8 -11.90 -4.19 4.30
CA LYS A 8 -10.59 -4.49 3.87
C LYS A 8 -9.92 -3.21 3.46
N ARG A 9 -8.68 -3.05 3.82
CA ARG A 9 -7.93 -1.90 3.42
C ARG A 9 -7.69 -1.92 1.93
N GLN A 10 -7.99 -0.83 1.27
CA GLN A 10 -7.73 -0.69 -0.14
C GLN A 10 -6.57 0.26 -0.34
N TRP A 11 -5.58 -0.18 -1.09
CA TRP A 11 -4.39 0.61 -1.31
C TRP A 11 -4.54 1.44 -2.57
N SER A 12 -4.49 2.75 -2.42
CA SER A 12 -4.52 3.64 -3.56
C SER A 12 -3.12 3.79 -4.12
N LYS A 13 -3.01 4.35 -5.31
CA LYS A 13 -1.70 4.57 -5.90
C LYS A 13 -0.87 5.52 -5.05
N GLU A 14 -1.50 6.53 -4.48
CA GLU A 14 -0.79 7.47 -3.63
C GLU A 14 -0.28 6.80 -2.38
N GLU A 15 -1.07 5.89 -1.84
CA GLU A 15 -0.71 5.21 -0.62
C GLU A 15 0.47 4.26 -0.84
N VAL A 16 0.47 3.56 -1.96
CA VAL A 16 1.58 2.67 -2.28
C VAL A 16 2.87 3.47 -2.41
N ARG A 17 2.80 4.59 -3.13
CA ARG A 17 3.98 5.43 -3.29
C ARG A 17 4.44 5.99 -1.96
N ALA A 18 3.50 6.43 -1.13
CA ALA A 18 3.84 7.00 0.16
C ALA A 18 4.52 5.97 1.07
N LEU A 19 4.03 4.74 1.05
CA LEU A 19 4.67 3.69 1.83
C LEU A 19 6.09 3.45 1.35
N ARG A 20 6.26 3.38 0.04
CA ARG A 20 7.59 3.14 -0.52
C ARG A 20 8.55 4.25 -0.09
N GLN A 21 8.09 5.49 -0.14
CA GLN A 21 8.92 6.62 0.26
C GLN A 21 9.21 6.60 1.75
N HIS A 22 8.22 6.21 2.55
CA HIS A 22 8.43 6.07 3.98
C HIS A 22 9.52 5.04 4.28
N LEU A 23 9.57 3.97 3.49
CA LEU A 23 10.57 2.93 3.66
C LEU A 23 11.91 3.30 3.03
N ASN A 24 11.93 4.39 2.29
CA ASN A 24 13.16 4.85 1.62
C ASN A 24 13.63 3.84 0.58
N LEU A 25 12.70 3.25 -0.13
CA LEU A 25 13.02 2.22 -1.09
C LEU A 25 12.71 2.67 -2.52
N THR A 26 13.48 2.13 -3.46
CA THR A 26 13.13 2.27 -4.86
C THR A 26 12.02 1.28 -5.20
N GLN A 27 11.44 1.44 -6.39
CA GLN A 27 10.42 0.47 -6.82
C GLN A 27 11.01 -0.94 -6.92
N VAL A 28 12.23 -1.04 -7.39
CA VAL A 28 12.89 -2.33 -7.50
C VAL A 28 13.06 -2.98 -6.12
N LYS A 29 13.50 -2.18 -5.16
CA LYS A 29 13.71 -2.71 -3.82
C LYS A 29 12.41 -3.10 -3.15
N LEU A 30 11.38 -2.30 -3.31
CA LEU A 30 10.08 -2.66 -2.75
C LEU A 30 9.57 -3.95 -3.38
N ALA A 31 9.75 -4.08 -4.70
CA ALA A 31 9.34 -5.30 -5.38
C ALA A 31 10.07 -6.51 -4.81
N GLU A 32 11.36 -6.37 -4.54
CA GLU A 32 12.13 -7.46 -3.94
C GLU A 32 11.59 -7.83 -2.57
N GLU A 33 11.27 -6.82 -1.78
CA GLU A 33 10.75 -7.06 -0.42
C GLU A 33 9.42 -7.81 -0.45
N LEU A 34 8.61 -7.52 -1.44
CA LEU A 34 7.29 -8.12 -1.53
C LEU A 34 7.27 -9.40 -2.36
N GLY A 35 8.39 -9.75 -2.98
CA GLY A 35 8.44 -10.92 -3.84
C GLY A 35 7.70 -10.73 -5.16
N THR A 36 7.71 -9.53 -5.68
CA THR A 36 7.03 -9.25 -6.93
C THR A 36 8.00 -8.53 -7.86
N ARG A 37 7.49 -7.96 -8.94
CA ARG A 37 8.31 -7.32 -9.95
C ARG A 37 8.20 -5.81 -9.88
N GLN A 38 9.26 -5.14 -10.31
CA GLN A 38 9.24 -3.69 -10.33
C GLN A 38 8.09 -3.16 -11.19
N GLN A 39 7.80 -3.84 -12.29
CA GLN A 39 6.69 -3.41 -13.13
C GLN A 39 5.36 -3.41 -12.38
N THR A 40 5.17 -4.41 -11.51
CA THR A 40 3.95 -4.48 -10.71
C THR A 40 3.83 -3.27 -9.80
N ILE A 41 4.94 -2.90 -9.15
CA ILE A 41 4.93 -1.72 -8.28
C ILE A 41 4.60 -0.48 -9.10
N SER A 42 5.20 -0.37 -10.27
CA SER A 42 4.96 0.78 -11.13
C SER A 42 3.48 0.87 -11.52
N GLU A 43 2.87 -0.26 -11.84
CA GLU A 43 1.46 -0.27 -12.22
C GLU A 43 0.57 0.15 -11.07
N TRP A 44 0.90 -0.28 -9.86
CA TRP A 44 0.15 0.17 -8.69
C TRP A 44 0.29 1.67 -8.50
N GLU A 45 1.49 2.20 -8.66
CA GLU A 45 1.74 3.62 -8.42
C GLU A 45 1.19 4.50 -9.53
N ASN A 46 0.95 3.92 -10.70
CA ASN A 46 0.31 4.66 -11.79
C ASN A 46 -1.20 4.55 -11.77
N GLY A 47 -1.73 3.73 -10.87
CA GLY A 47 -3.17 3.56 -10.79
C GLY A 47 -3.73 2.60 -11.82
N MET A 48 -2.87 1.90 -12.55
CA MET A 48 -3.32 0.97 -13.56
C MET A 48 -3.99 -0.25 -12.92
N TYR A 49 -3.42 -0.73 -11.83
CA TYR A 49 -3.99 -1.82 -11.06
C TYR A 49 -3.88 -1.50 -9.59
N ARG A 50 -4.72 -2.09 -8.79
CA ARG A 50 -4.63 -1.95 -7.35
C ARG A 50 -4.10 -3.23 -6.74
N PRO A 51 -3.27 -3.12 -5.70
CA PRO A 51 -2.86 -4.32 -4.98
C PRO A 51 -4.08 -5.04 -4.44
N ARG A 52 -4.11 -6.35 -4.59
CA ARG A 52 -5.23 -7.15 -4.10
C ARG A 52 -4.73 -8.43 -3.50
N GLY A 53 -5.59 -9.06 -2.71
CA GLY A 53 -5.27 -10.35 -2.13
C GLY A 53 -4.00 -10.32 -1.32
N ALA A 54 -3.12 -11.27 -1.57
CA ALA A 54 -1.89 -11.40 -0.80
C ALA A 54 -1.03 -10.15 -0.89
N SER A 55 -1.03 -9.47 -2.04
CA SER A 55 -0.24 -8.25 -2.19
C SER A 55 -0.71 -7.17 -1.24
N ALA A 56 -2.02 -6.97 -1.15
CA ALA A 56 -2.57 -5.98 -0.24
C ALA A 56 -2.24 -6.33 1.21
N THR A 57 -2.34 -7.60 1.54
CA THR A 57 -2.02 -8.06 2.89
C THR A 57 -0.56 -7.80 3.23
N LEU A 58 0.35 -8.11 2.29
CA LEU A 58 1.76 -7.88 2.52
C LEU A 58 2.07 -6.41 2.71
N LEU A 59 1.45 -5.56 1.89
CA LEU A 59 1.64 -4.12 2.05
C LEU A 59 1.19 -3.66 3.43
N SER A 60 0.06 -4.18 3.89
CA SER A 60 -0.46 -3.81 5.20
C SER A 60 0.47 -4.25 6.31
N ILE A 61 1.02 -5.45 6.20
CA ILE A 61 1.96 -5.95 7.20
C ILE A 61 3.21 -5.08 7.24
N VAL A 62 3.75 -4.77 6.07
CA VAL A 62 4.94 -3.94 6.00
C VAL A 62 4.67 -2.55 6.56
N ALA A 63 3.51 -1.99 6.22
CA ALA A 63 3.13 -0.68 6.74
C ALA A 63 3.06 -0.69 8.25
N GLU A 64 2.42 -1.72 8.79
CA GLU A 64 2.25 -1.83 10.23
C GLU A 64 3.59 -1.95 10.93
N ARG A 65 4.46 -2.79 10.40
CA ARG A 65 5.76 -3.01 11.01
C ARG A 65 6.66 -1.78 10.95
N SER A 66 6.49 -0.98 9.93
CA SER A 66 7.35 0.20 9.75
C SER A 66 6.77 1.44 10.40
N GLY A 67 5.60 1.34 11.01
CA GLY A 67 4.98 2.49 11.64
C GLY A 67 4.38 3.47 10.66
N PHE A 68 4.11 3.02 9.45
CA PHE A 68 3.58 3.89 8.41
C PHE A 68 2.11 4.20 8.66
N ILE A 69 1.78 5.46 8.66
CA ILE A 69 0.39 5.91 8.75
C ILE A 69 0.15 6.86 7.60
N TYR A 70 -0.77 6.50 6.73
CA TYR A 70 -1.12 7.37 5.61
C TYR A 70 -2.41 8.09 5.93
N ARG A 71 -2.37 9.44 5.80
CA ARG A 71 -3.57 10.23 5.99
C ARG A 71 -3.83 11.00 4.73
N ALA A 72 -4.92 10.67 4.08
CA ALA A 72 -5.33 11.42 2.92
C ALA A 72 -5.74 12.81 3.37
N LYS A 73 -5.49 13.75 2.60
CA LYS A 73 -5.88 15.07 2.97
C LYS A 73 -7.31 15.28 3.11
N GLU A 74 -7.94 15.29 3.17
CA GLU A 74 -9.17 15.26 3.13
C GLU A 74 -9.93 15.65 3.83
N LYS A 75 -9.97 15.47 3.98
CA LYS A 75 -10.60 15.55 4.54
C LYS A 75 -11.01 16.09 5.23
N GLN A 76 -10.96 16.01 5.22
CA GLN A 76 -11.42 16.33 5.78
C GLN A 76 -12.08 16.93 6.13
N ASP A 77 -12.29 16.66 6.14
CA ASP A 77 -13.01 17.08 6.50
C ASP A 77 -13.44 17.57 6.92
N GLU A 78 -13.36 17.55 7.12
CA GLU A 78 -13.87 17.89 7.57
C GLU A 78 -14.20 18.27 7.62
#